data_3701c8cb3af7d6fbaff2fcaa69a27ad3
#
_entry.id   3701c8cb3af7d6fbaff2fcaa69a27ad3
#
_cell.length_a   1.000
_cell.length_b   1.000
_cell.length_c   1.000
_cell.angle_alpha   90.00
_cell.angle_beta   90.00
_cell.angle_gamma   90.00
#
_symmetry.space_group_name_H-M   'P 1'
#
loop_
_entity.id
_entity.type
_entity.pdbx_description
1 polymer ?
#
loop_
_entity_poly.entity_id
_entity_poly.type
_entity_poly.pdbx_seq_one_letter_code
_entity_poly.pdbx_strand_id
1 'polypeptide(L)'
;MATALITGASQGIGACIAERLAKDGYNIAINHYPSDGDKANAEKVAETCRSYGVEVALFPANVADYAQCEEMVKAVKKQFGGIDALVNNAGITKDGLLLRMSEEQYDAVIAVNQKSVFNMMKLVGAVMLRQKHGRIVSLASVAGLYGNPGQMNYSASK
;
A
#
# COMPACT_ATOMS: atom_id res chain seq x y z
N MET A 1 -0.94 20.89 -5.03
CA MET A 1 -1.85 19.76 -5.26
C MET A 1 -1.67 18.77 -4.12
N ALA A 2 -2.73 18.15 -3.62
CA ALA A 2 -2.63 17.14 -2.58
C ALA A 2 -1.98 15.84 -3.13
N THR A 3 -1.28 15.09 -2.29
CA THR A 3 -0.56 13.87 -2.68
C THR A 3 -1.11 12.64 -1.96
N ALA A 4 -1.41 11.59 -2.70
CA ALA A 4 -1.81 10.30 -2.18
C ALA A 4 -0.72 9.24 -2.38
N LEU A 5 -0.34 8.56 -1.31
CA LEU A 5 0.53 7.38 -1.34
C LEU A 5 -0.34 6.12 -1.19
N ILE A 6 -0.28 5.24 -2.18
CA ILE A 6 -1.05 3.99 -2.20
C ILE A 6 -0.09 2.81 -2.22
N THR A 7 -0.16 1.93 -1.22
CA THR A 7 0.68 0.73 -1.16
C THR A 7 0.08 -0.40 -2.01
N GLY A 8 0.94 -1.14 -2.72
CA GLY A 8 0.52 -2.23 -3.59
C GLY A 8 -0.39 -1.79 -4.72
N ALA A 9 -0.11 -0.65 -5.34
CA ALA A 9 -0.96 -0.04 -6.36
C ALA A 9 -0.59 -0.40 -7.81
N SER A 10 0.22 -1.43 -8.02
CA SER A 10 0.58 -1.91 -9.36
C SER A 10 -0.56 -2.61 -10.08
N GLN A 11 -1.61 -3.03 -9.36
CA GLN A 11 -2.73 -3.78 -9.92
C GLN A 11 -3.96 -3.78 -8.99
N GLY A 12 -5.07 -4.33 -9.48
CA GLY A 12 -6.26 -4.61 -8.68
C GLY A 12 -6.86 -3.38 -8.00
N ILE A 13 -7.29 -3.53 -6.74
CA ILE A 13 -7.96 -2.48 -5.98
C ILE A 13 -7.07 -1.25 -5.83
N GLY A 14 -5.77 -1.44 -5.54
CA GLY A 14 -4.83 -0.34 -5.39
C GLY A 14 -4.67 0.51 -6.65
N ALA A 15 -4.64 -0.12 -7.83
CA ALA A 15 -4.61 0.57 -9.12
C ALA A 15 -5.89 1.40 -9.34
N CYS A 16 -7.06 0.81 -9.10
CA CYS A 16 -8.33 1.52 -9.23
C CYS A 16 -8.43 2.72 -8.27
N ILE A 17 -7.90 2.59 -7.05
CA ILE A 17 -7.85 3.69 -6.09
C ILE A 17 -6.92 4.80 -6.60
N ALA A 18 -5.74 4.44 -7.13
CA ALA A 18 -4.79 5.39 -7.68
C ALA A 18 -5.42 6.20 -8.85
N GLU A 19 -6.04 5.51 -9.79
CA GLU A 19 -6.74 6.13 -10.93
C GLU A 19 -7.88 7.05 -10.46
N ARG A 20 -8.67 6.61 -9.48
CA ARG A 20 -9.75 7.41 -8.94
C ARG A 20 -9.26 8.69 -8.28
N LEU A 21 -8.23 8.61 -7.43
CA LEU A 21 -7.64 9.76 -6.77
C LEU A 21 -6.94 10.71 -7.76
N ALA A 22 -6.31 10.16 -8.81
CA ALA A 22 -5.76 10.97 -9.90
C ALA A 22 -6.85 11.78 -10.61
N LYS A 23 -8.00 11.17 -10.90
CA LYS A 23 -9.16 11.85 -11.49
C LYS A 23 -9.73 12.94 -10.57
N ASP A 24 -9.63 12.76 -9.25
CA ASP A 24 -10.05 13.74 -8.25
C ASP A 24 -8.97 14.84 -8.00
N GLY A 25 -7.86 14.84 -8.77
CA GLY A 25 -6.83 15.89 -8.76
C GLY A 25 -5.69 15.66 -7.76
N TYR A 26 -5.51 14.46 -7.24
CA TYR A 26 -4.35 14.14 -6.39
C TYR A 26 -3.13 13.79 -7.24
N ASN A 27 -1.95 14.27 -6.85
CA ASN A 27 -0.69 13.66 -7.27
C ASN A 27 -0.57 12.25 -6.68
N ILE A 28 -0.05 11.29 -7.43
CA ILE A 28 -0.06 9.88 -7.05
C ILE A 28 1.34 9.33 -6.84
N ALA A 29 1.60 8.84 -5.63
CA ALA A 29 2.75 8.02 -5.31
C ALA A 29 2.33 6.55 -5.33
N ILE A 30 2.74 5.81 -6.35
CA ILE A 30 2.44 4.39 -6.52
C ILE A 30 3.55 3.57 -5.86
N ASN A 31 3.24 2.89 -4.75
CA ASN A 31 4.14 1.85 -4.27
C ASN A 31 3.84 0.53 -4.94
N HIS A 32 4.90 -0.16 -5.33
CA HIS A 32 4.84 -1.53 -5.84
C HIS A 32 5.97 -2.37 -5.25
N TYR A 33 5.82 -3.70 -5.27
CA TYR A 33 6.89 -4.60 -4.88
C TYR A 33 8.07 -4.47 -5.86
N PRO A 34 9.34 -4.55 -5.41
CA PRO A 34 10.51 -4.37 -6.27
C PRO A 34 10.79 -5.60 -7.16
N SER A 35 9.87 -5.89 -8.08
CA SER A 35 10.00 -6.89 -9.13
C SER A 35 9.74 -6.27 -10.50
N ASP A 36 10.30 -6.86 -11.55
CA ASP A 36 10.11 -6.34 -12.93
C ASP A 36 8.63 -6.41 -13.36
N GLY A 37 7.92 -7.46 -12.96
CA GLY A 37 6.49 -7.62 -13.27
C GLY A 37 5.64 -6.55 -12.59
N ASP A 38 5.85 -6.30 -11.31
CA ASP A 38 5.13 -5.25 -10.58
C ASP A 38 5.47 -3.87 -11.10
N LYS A 39 6.72 -3.62 -11.45
CA LYS A 39 7.15 -2.37 -12.06
C LYS A 39 6.44 -2.12 -13.39
N ALA A 40 6.40 -3.11 -14.28
CA ALA A 40 5.73 -2.99 -15.58
C ALA A 40 4.22 -2.72 -15.43
N ASN A 41 3.57 -3.35 -14.46
CA ASN A 41 2.17 -3.09 -14.13
C ASN A 41 1.98 -1.68 -13.54
N ALA A 42 2.84 -1.26 -12.62
CA ALA A 42 2.79 0.06 -12.01
C ALA A 42 2.96 1.18 -13.06
N GLU A 43 3.82 1.00 -14.07
CA GLU A 43 3.97 1.97 -15.17
C GLU A 43 2.68 2.15 -15.96
N LYS A 44 1.95 1.08 -16.26
CA LYS A 44 0.64 1.17 -16.95
C LYS A 44 -0.38 1.97 -16.13
N VAL A 45 -0.42 1.73 -14.81
CA VAL A 45 -1.27 2.50 -13.91
C VAL A 45 -0.84 3.96 -13.87
N ALA A 46 0.47 4.22 -13.83
CA ALA A 46 1.02 5.57 -13.83
C ALA A 46 0.66 6.34 -15.13
N GLU A 47 0.73 5.70 -16.29
CA GLU A 47 0.33 6.29 -17.56
C GLU A 47 -1.16 6.71 -17.54
N THR A 48 -2.03 5.83 -17.06
CA THR A 48 -3.45 6.14 -16.89
C THR A 48 -3.65 7.31 -15.94
N CYS A 49 -2.99 7.31 -14.78
CA CYS A 49 -3.11 8.41 -13.82
C CYS A 49 -2.60 9.74 -14.39
N ARG A 50 -1.48 9.74 -15.12
CA ARG A 50 -0.93 10.95 -15.78
C ARG A 50 -1.89 11.55 -16.81
N SER A 51 -2.74 10.74 -17.46
CA SER A 51 -3.73 11.23 -18.42
C SER A 51 -4.74 12.20 -17.80
N TYR A 52 -4.89 12.19 -16.48
CA TYR A 52 -5.74 13.15 -15.75
C TYR A 52 -5.03 14.47 -15.40
N GLY A 53 -3.78 14.67 -15.85
CA GLY A 53 -3.04 15.92 -15.67
C GLY A 53 -2.38 16.09 -14.30
N VAL A 54 -2.22 15.01 -13.53
CA VAL A 54 -1.55 15.00 -12.22
C VAL A 54 -0.13 14.46 -12.31
N GLU A 55 0.70 14.80 -11.32
CA GLU A 55 2.04 14.23 -11.20
C GLU A 55 1.97 12.82 -10.62
N VAL A 56 2.73 11.88 -11.19
CA VAL A 56 2.76 10.48 -10.78
C VAL A 56 4.20 9.97 -10.73
N ALA A 57 4.56 9.35 -9.63
CA ALA A 57 5.87 8.69 -9.46
C ALA A 57 5.74 7.29 -8.84
N LEU A 58 6.69 6.42 -9.20
CA LEU A 58 6.75 5.04 -8.73
C LEU A 58 7.78 4.91 -7.61
N PHE A 59 7.42 4.14 -6.59
CA PHE A 59 8.25 3.90 -5.41
C PHE A 59 8.33 2.40 -5.13
N PRO A 60 9.38 1.72 -5.64
CA PRO A 60 9.59 0.31 -5.35
C PRO A 60 9.99 0.13 -3.87
N ALA A 61 9.22 -0.65 -3.13
CA ALA A 61 9.53 -1.02 -1.75
C ALA A 61 8.74 -2.25 -1.31
N ASN A 62 9.38 -3.13 -0.57
CA ASN A 62 8.70 -4.16 0.19
C ASN A 62 8.14 -3.54 1.49
N VAL A 63 6.83 -3.37 1.59
CA VAL A 63 6.19 -2.73 2.75
C VAL A 63 6.28 -3.53 4.06
N ALA A 64 6.66 -4.81 3.99
CA ALA A 64 6.98 -5.61 5.17
C ALA A 64 8.34 -5.22 5.80
N ASP A 65 9.21 -4.56 5.05
CA ASP A 65 10.51 -4.09 5.47
C ASP A 65 10.44 -2.63 5.93
N TYR A 66 10.71 -2.38 7.20
CA TYR A 66 10.63 -1.04 7.79
C TYR A 66 11.60 -0.05 7.16
N ALA A 67 12.83 -0.47 6.88
CA ALA A 67 13.86 0.41 6.30
C ALA A 67 13.47 0.85 4.88
N GLN A 68 12.95 -0.08 4.05
CA GLN A 68 12.45 0.26 2.73
C GLN A 68 11.24 1.20 2.79
N CYS A 69 10.33 1.00 3.75
CA CYS A 69 9.23 1.93 3.98
C CYS A 69 9.74 3.33 4.35
N GLU A 70 10.75 3.42 5.22
CA GLU A 70 11.31 4.71 5.64
C GLU A 70 11.92 5.46 4.45
N GLU A 71 12.74 4.79 3.64
CA GLU A 71 13.33 5.39 2.44
C GLU A 71 12.26 5.80 1.42
N MET A 72 11.25 4.98 1.21
CA MET A 72 10.11 5.31 0.37
C MET A 72 9.38 6.57 0.84
N VAL A 73 9.03 6.67 2.11
CA VAL A 73 8.33 7.84 2.66
C VAL A 73 9.18 9.11 2.54
N LYS A 74 10.50 9.02 2.76
CA LYS A 74 11.44 10.14 2.53
C LYS A 74 11.44 10.56 1.07
N ALA A 75 11.49 9.60 0.14
CA ALA A 75 11.49 9.86 -1.30
C ALA A 75 10.18 10.50 -1.77
N VAL A 76 9.01 10.00 -1.32
CA VAL A 76 7.71 10.58 -1.63
C VAL A 76 7.64 12.03 -1.13
N LYS A 77 8.05 12.27 0.12
CA LYS A 77 8.08 13.63 0.67
C LYS A 77 9.01 14.56 -0.09
N LYS A 78 10.17 14.06 -0.54
CA LYS A 78 11.11 14.85 -1.35
C LYS A 78 10.53 15.22 -2.70
N GLN A 79 9.82 14.27 -3.36
CA GLN A 79 9.22 14.46 -4.68
C GLN A 79 8.03 15.43 -4.64
N PHE A 80 7.12 15.24 -3.72
CA PHE A 80 5.81 15.92 -3.70
C PHE A 80 5.67 16.99 -2.60
N GLY A 81 6.64 17.13 -1.71
CA GLY A 81 6.61 18.07 -0.60
C GLY A 81 5.85 17.58 0.65
N GLY A 82 4.95 16.62 0.51
CA GLY A 82 4.15 16.08 1.61
C GLY A 82 3.34 14.84 1.22
N ILE A 83 2.54 14.33 2.16
CA ILE A 83 1.62 13.21 1.95
C ILE A 83 0.29 13.57 2.63
N ASP A 84 -0.75 13.74 1.84
CA ASP A 84 -2.09 14.15 2.33
C ASP A 84 -3.02 12.97 2.55
N ALA A 85 -2.83 11.90 1.77
CA ALA A 85 -3.55 10.65 1.92
C ALA A 85 -2.61 9.44 1.89
N LEU A 86 -2.81 8.51 2.81
CA LEU A 86 -2.18 7.19 2.80
C LEU A 86 -3.26 6.13 2.64
N VAL A 87 -3.11 5.26 1.64
CA VAL A 87 -3.96 4.08 1.47
C VAL A 87 -3.12 2.83 1.68
N ASN A 88 -3.31 2.16 2.81
CA ASN A 88 -2.73 0.85 3.09
C ASN A 88 -3.57 -0.21 2.40
N ASN A 89 -3.16 -0.57 1.18
CA ASN A 89 -3.83 -1.55 0.33
C ASN A 89 -2.99 -2.82 0.15
N ALA A 90 -1.66 -2.74 0.19
CA ALA A 90 -0.79 -3.89 -0.01
C ALA A 90 -1.22 -5.09 0.84
N GLY A 91 -1.31 -6.26 0.21
CA GLY A 91 -1.71 -7.48 0.89
C GLY A 91 -1.53 -8.70 0.01
N ILE A 92 -1.31 -9.83 0.67
CA ILE A 92 -1.19 -11.14 0.04
C ILE A 92 -2.08 -12.15 0.75
N THR A 93 -2.36 -13.26 0.09
CA THR A 93 -2.95 -14.46 0.69
C THR A 93 -1.98 -15.64 0.56
N LYS A 94 -2.00 -16.52 1.54
CA LYS A 94 -1.33 -17.84 1.50
C LYS A 94 -2.26 -18.83 2.20
N ASP A 95 -3.32 -19.19 1.48
CA ASP A 95 -4.42 -19.98 2.02
C ASP A 95 -4.00 -21.42 2.28
N GLY A 96 -4.56 -22.03 3.30
CA GLY A 96 -4.35 -23.40 3.69
C GLY A 96 -5.10 -23.74 4.97
N LEU A 97 -5.44 -25.02 5.14
CA LEU A 97 -6.04 -25.49 6.40
C LEU A 97 -5.06 -25.25 7.55
N LEU A 98 -5.56 -24.78 8.70
CA LEU A 98 -4.74 -24.45 9.87
C LEU A 98 -3.72 -25.54 10.24
N LEU A 99 -4.15 -26.80 10.25
CA LEU A 99 -3.29 -27.95 10.60
C LEU A 99 -2.18 -28.26 9.57
N ARG A 100 -2.24 -27.64 8.39
CA ARG A 100 -1.24 -27.78 7.31
C ARG A 100 -0.54 -26.47 6.96
N MET A 101 -0.95 -25.37 7.57
CA MET A 101 -0.35 -24.05 7.36
C MET A 101 1.03 -24.01 8.00
N SER A 102 2.06 -23.66 7.24
CA SER A 102 3.39 -23.50 7.80
C SER A 102 3.52 -22.13 8.50
N GLU A 103 4.50 -22.03 9.42
CA GLU A 103 4.83 -20.79 10.12
C GLU A 103 5.21 -19.71 9.11
N GLU A 104 5.95 -20.05 8.06
CA GLU A 104 6.37 -19.11 7.00
C GLU A 104 5.17 -18.57 6.21
N GLN A 105 4.13 -19.40 5.99
CA GLN A 105 2.90 -18.93 5.35
C GLN A 105 2.15 -17.94 6.24
N TYR A 106 2.08 -18.22 7.54
CA TYR A 106 1.46 -17.33 8.52
C TYR A 106 2.24 -16.01 8.61
N ASP A 107 3.54 -16.08 8.86
CA ASP A 107 4.39 -14.91 9.07
C ASP A 107 4.44 -14.00 7.83
N ALA A 108 4.51 -14.57 6.63
CA ALA A 108 4.51 -13.79 5.40
C ALA A 108 3.23 -12.96 5.25
N VAL A 109 2.07 -13.53 5.56
CA VAL A 109 0.79 -12.81 5.47
C VAL A 109 0.70 -11.72 6.54
N ILE A 110 1.08 -12.01 7.78
CA ILE A 110 1.11 -11.01 8.86
C ILE A 110 2.09 -9.88 8.54
N ALA A 111 3.28 -10.21 8.04
CA ALA A 111 4.30 -9.21 7.71
C ALA A 111 3.83 -8.24 6.60
N VAL A 112 3.21 -8.77 5.54
CA VAL A 112 2.76 -7.93 4.43
C VAL A 112 1.44 -7.22 4.75
N ASN A 113 0.46 -7.88 5.36
CA ASN A 113 -0.89 -7.32 5.51
C ASN A 113 -1.04 -6.44 6.76
N GLN A 114 -0.41 -6.83 7.87
CA GLN A 114 -0.60 -6.17 9.16
C GLN A 114 0.60 -5.30 9.55
N LYS A 115 1.81 -5.88 9.56
CA LYS A 115 3.02 -5.14 9.94
C LYS A 115 3.30 -3.98 8.98
N SER A 116 3.00 -4.14 7.69
CA SER A 116 3.12 -3.04 6.72
C SER A 116 2.26 -1.84 7.09
N VAL A 117 1.04 -2.07 7.57
CA VAL A 117 0.14 -1.00 8.04
C VAL A 117 0.77 -0.26 9.20
N PHE A 118 1.31 -0.99 10.19
CA PHE A 118 2.06 -0.37 11.29
C PHE A 118 3.25 0.46 10.77
N ASN A 119 4.08 -0.09 9.88
CA ASN A 119 5.23 0.60 9.30
C ASN A 119 4.81 1.92 8.65
N MET A 120 3.84 1.85 7.76
CA MET A 120 3.38 3.00 6.99
C MET A 120 2.66 4.05 7.86
N MET A 121 1.79 3.62 8.77
CA MET A 121 1.10 4.54 9.67
C MET A 121 2.07 5.29 10.58
N LYS A 122 3.08 4.60 11.10
CA LYS A 122 4.11 5.22 11.95
C LYS A 122 4.91 6.28 11.17
N LEU A 123 5.38 5.94 9.97
CA LEU A 123 6.24 6.80 9.16
C LEU A 123 5.46 7.99 8.55
N VAL A 124 4.34 7.70 7.90
CA VAL A 124 3.50 8.73 7.28
C VAL A 124 2.77 9.57 8.32
N GLY A 125 2.33 8.97 9.43
CA GLY A 125 1.73 9.67 10.56
C GLY A 125 2.64 10.77 11.10
N ALA A 126 3.94 10.50 11.21
CA ALA A 126 4.92 11.51 11.63
C ALA A 126 5.04 12.68 10.63
N VAL A 127 4.84 12.42 9.32
CA VAL A 127 4.77 13.48 8.30
C VAL A 127 3.49 14.30 8.47
N MET A 128 2.33 13.62 8.56
CA MET A 128 1.02 14.26 8.68
C MET A 128 0.87 15.09 9.96
N LEU A 129 1.44 14.63 11.08
CA LEU A 129 1.47 15.41 12.34
C LEU A 129 2.20 16.74 12.19
N ARG A 130 3.33 16.76 11.47
CA ARG A 130 4.07 17.99 11.18
C ARG A 130 3.32 18.91 10.21
N GLN A 131 2.62 18.32 9.24
CA GLN A 131 1.76 19.04 8.30
C GLN A 131 0.49 19.59 8.96
N LYS A 132 0.07 19.02 10.12
CA LYS A 132 -1.20 19.28 10.82
C LYS A 132 -2.45 18.89 10.01
N HIS A 133 -2.29 18.05 9.00
CA HIS A 133 -3.38 17.47 8.21
C HIS A 133 -2.93 16.15 7.57
N GLY A 134 -3.90 15.35 7.14
CA GLY A 134 -3.75 14.08 6.45
C GLY A 134 -4.90 13.13 6.73
N ARG A 135 -5.01 12.10 5.92
CA ARG A 135 -6.00 11.01 6.06
C ARG A 135 -5.33 9.68 5.80
N ILE A 136 -5.63 8.70 6.65
CA ILE A 136 -5.12 7.33 6.50
C ILE A 136 -6.31 6.39 6.37
N VAL A 137 -6.29 5.56 5.34
CA VAL A 137 -7.26 4.50 5.09
C VAL A 137 -6.53 3.16 5.02
N SER A 138 -7.02 2.16 5.73
CA SER A 138 -6.51 0.79 5.67
C SER A 138 -7.60 -0.16 5.20
N LEU A 139 -7.26 -0.98 4.19
CA LEU A 139 -8.21 -1.92 3.62
C LEU A 139 -8.33 -3.16 4.51
N ALA A 140 -9.47 -3.31 5.14
CA ALA A 140 -9.87 -4.52 5.85
C ALA A 140 -10.44 -5.57 4.88
N SER A 141 -11.03 -6.61 5.43
CA SER A 141 -11.72 -7.65 4.68
C SER A 141 -12.89 -8.21 5.48
N VAL A 142 -13.91 -8.68 4.80
CA VAL A 142 -14.99 -9.47 5.40
C VAL A 142 -14.43 -10.70 6.13
N ALA A 143 -13.34 -11.29 5.60
CA ALA A 143 -12.66 -12.40 6.26
C ALA A 143 -12.06 -12.02 7.62
N GLY A 144 -11.74 -10.75 7.85
CA GLY A 144 -11.30 -10.25 9.16
C GLY A 144 -12.44 -10.08 10.17
N LEU A 145 -13.68 -9.96 9.70
CA LEU A 145 -14.88 -9.82 10.56
C LEU A 145 -15.50 -11.17 10.93
N TYR A 146 -15.61 -12.07 9.98
CA TYR A 146 -16.36 -13.32 10.13
C TYR A 146 -15.49 -14.58 10.06
N GLY A 147 -14.23 -14.44 9.68
CA GLY A 147 -13.35 -15.55 9.35
C GLY A 147 -13.71 -16.20 8.01
N ASN A 148 -12.78 -17.00 7.49
CA ASN A 148 -12.99 -17.81 6.30
C ASN A 148 -12.18 -19.12 6.41
N PRO A 149 -12.80 -20.29 6.20
CA PRO A 149 -12.07 -21.56 6.20
C PRO A 149 -10.85 -21.51 5.28
N GLY A 150 -9.70 -21.98 5.76
CA GLY A 150 -8.44 -21.95 5.00
C GLY A 150 -7.71 -20.60 4.98
N GLN A 151 -8.25 -19.56 5.63
CA GLN A 151 -7.66 -18.21 5.66
C GLN A 151 -7.36 -17.72 7.07
N MET A 152 -6.92 -18.59 7.96
CA MET A 152 -6.63 -18.21 9.35
C MET A 152 -5.62 -17.05 9.45
N ASN A 153 -4.52 -17.13 8.71
CA ASN A 153 -3.50 -16.08 8.62
C ASN A 153 -4.05 -14.77 8.01
N TYR A 154 -4.79 -14.88 6.91
CA TYR A 154 -5.37 -13.72 6.24
C TYR A 154 -6.45 -13.05 7.09
N SER A 155 -7.35 -13.82 7.68
CA SER A 155 -8.39 -13.31 8.59
C SER A 155 -7.78 -12.61 9.80
N ALA A 156 -6.74 -13.20 10.42
CA ALA A 156 -6.02 -12.57 11.52
C ALA A 156 -5.33 -11.25 11.10
N SER A 157 -4.87 -11.16 9.85
CA SER A 157 -4.17 -9.97 9.33
C SER A 157 -5.10 -8.81 8.98
N LYS A 158 -6.39 -9.10 8.80
CA LYS A 158 -7.41 -8.16 8.33
C LYS A 158 -8.47 -7.85 9.38
#